data_7b92ac7a77e87c9b521864a6ba4bd3e1
#
_entry.id   7b92ac7a77e87c9b521864a6ba4bd3e1
#
_cell.length_a   1.000
_cell.length_b   1.000
_cell.length_c   1.000
_cell.angle_alpha   90.00
_cell.angle_beta   90.00
_cell.angle_gamma   90.00
#
_symmetry.space_group_name_H-M   'P 1'
#
loop_
_entity.id
_entity.type
_entity.pdbx_description
1 polymer ?
#
loop_
_entity_poly.entity_id
_entity_poly.type
_entity_poly.pdbx_seq_one_letter_code
_entity_poly.pdbx_strand_id
1 'polypeptide(L)'
;MKSTTQTFLLCGLLLFGAALRFAHAAGVEERNAVIVSEGVNLHATLYYPESAKPPLPTIVMSHGWGGTAAMLRPQAADFAQAGYLVIAFDYRGWGESGARMIRATPASAGNSIDGRVSGEMRELREVVDPLDQALDIQNVIHWAMGEPAVDKTRLGLWGTSFSGGLIVYVAARDARVRALVSQVGYMGQPIASAPPAALERSYGDATRRARGELDYPPPGAREIGNLRGAPLREKFLLYAPVDDAAKVKNCAMLFIAAENEELFDNRQHPRLAYERANEPKRYVVIPGIAHYGIYGEAREQATRLAIDWFDQYLKK
;
A
#
# COMPACT_ATOMS: atom_id res chain seq x y z
N MET A 1 68.00 -3.26 44.92
CA MET A 1 66.60 -3.77 44.87
C MET A 1 65.70 -2.56 44.93
N LYS A 2 65.16 -2.15 43.75
CA LYS A 2 64.12 -1.10 43.67
C LYS A 2 62.97 -1.69 42.89
N SER A 3 61.84 -1.85 43.58
CA SER A 3 60.56 -2.31 43.05
C SER A 3 59.85 -1.16 42.27
N THR A 4 59.52 -1.38 41.03
CA THR A 4 58.77 -0.44 40.22
C THR A 4 57.33 -0.96 40.09
N THR A 5 56.40 -0.27 40.76
CA THR A 5 54.97 -0.54 40.67
C THR A 5 54.41 0.14 39.45
N GLN A 6 53.92 -0.63 38.48
CA GLN A 6 53.17 -0.11 37.32
C GLN A 6 51.69 0.02 37.64
N THR A 7 51.21 1.26 37.58
CA THR A 7 49.80 1.59 37.74
C THR A 7 49.14 1.51 36.37
N PHE A 8 48.20 0.57 36.17
CA PHE A 8 47.36 0.51 34.98
C PHE A 8 46.19 1.49 35.11
N LEU A 9 46.17 2.48 34.22
CA LEU A 9 45.06 3.40 34.08
C LEU A 9 44.01 2.75 33.15
N LEU A 10 42.85 2.37 33.67
CA LEU A 10 41.71 1.85 32.91
C LEU A 10 40.95 3.05 32.37
N CYS A 11 41.12 3.36 31.07
CA CYS A 11 40.28 4.32 30.35
C CYS A 11 38.94 3.63 29.97
N GLY A 12 37.89 3.92 30.73
CA GLY A 12 36.52 3.52 30.38
C GLY A 12 35.97 4.36 29.21
N LEU A 13 35.84 3.76 28.04
CA LEU A 13 35.11 4.34 26.91
C LEU A 13 33.61 4.25 27.19
N LEU A 14 33.01 5.36 27.58
CA LEU A 14 31.54 5.53 27.61
C LEU A 14 31.06 5.72 26.16
N LEU A 15 30.57 4.64 25.56
CA LEU A 15 29.81 4.70 24.31
C LEU A 15 28.45 5.34 24.60
N PHE A 16 28.30 6.62 24.31
CA PHE A 16 27.00 7.28 24.21
C PHE A 16 26.32 6.77 22.95
N GLY A 17 25.48 5.76 23.06
CA GLY A 17 24.52 5.37 22.04
C GLY A 17 23.49 6.50 21.87
N ALA A 18 23.66 7.36 20.88
CA ALA A 18 22.63 8.28 20.45
C ALA A 18 21.48 7.47 19.84
N ALA A 19 20.48 7.13 20.66
CA ALA A 19 19.20 6.66 20.15
C ALA A 19 18.60 7.80 19.33
N LEU A 20 18.52 7.63 18.00
CA LEU A 20 17.74 8.48 17.12
C LEU A 20 16.29 8.43 17.60
N ARG A 21 15.89 9.42 18.41
CA ARG A 21 14.49 9.65 18.75
C ARG A 21 13.84 10.29 17.50
N PHE A 22 13.17 9.49 16.70
CA PHE A 22 12.20 10.01 15.75
C PHE A 22 11.20 10.84 16.55
N ALA A 23 10.90 12.07 16.08
CA ALA A 23 9.89 12.90 16.71
C ALA A 23 8.55 12.16 16.64
N HIS A 24 8.08 11.66 17.80
CA HIS A 24 6.74 11.08 17.93
C HIS A 24 5.73 12.23 17.76
N ALA A 25 4.71 12.01 16.93
CA ALA A 25 3.54 12.85 16.98
C ALA A 25 2.93 12.74 18.38
N ALA A 26 2.71 13.86 19.06
CA ALA A 26 2.19 13.85 20.42
C ALA A 26 0.87 13.02 20.48
N GLY A 27 0.81 12.04 21.38
CA GLY A 27 -0.36 11.18 21.58
C GLY A 27 -0.46 9.96 20.66
N VAL A 28 0.60 9.60 19.91
CA VAL A 28 0.62 8.42 19.02
C VAL A 28 1.87 7.57 19.28
N GLU A 29 1.66 6.29 19.57
CA GLU A 29 2.73 5.29 19.68
C GLU A 29 2.90 4.58 18.32
N GLU A 30 4.14 4.44 17.84
CA GLU A 30 4.48 3.73 16.61
C GLU A 30 5.14 2.39 16.92
N ARG A 31 4.68 1.32 16.27
CA ARG A 31 5.28 -0.02 16.38
C ARG A 31 5.45 -0.62 15.01
N ASN A 32 6.62 -1.21 14.76
CA ASN A 32 6.86 -1.97 13.54
C ASN A 32 6.31 -3.39 13.66
N ALA A 33 5.81 -3.91 12.54
CA ALA A 33 5.37 -5.29 12.40
C ALA A 33 5.87 -5.88 11.08
N VAL A 34 6.01 -7.20 11.06
CA VAL A 34 6.27 -7.97 9.84
C VAL A 34 5.03 -8.80 9.53
N ILE A 35 4.50 -8.63 8.33
CA ILE A 35 3.31 -9.33 7.85
C ILE A 35 3.72 -10.22 6.70
N VAL A 36 3.44 -11.53 6.79
CA VAL A 36 3.79 -12.46 5.71
C VAL A 36 2.71 -12.47 4.64
N SER A 37 3.09 -12.15 3.41
CA SER A 37 2.23 -12.20 2.22
C SER A 37 2.85 -13.11 1.17
N GLU A 38 2.27 -14.30 0.98
CA GLU A 38 2.75 -15.32 0.02
C GLU A 38 4.27 -15.57 0.12
N GLY A 39 4.76 -15.72 1.35
CA GLY A 39 6.18 -15.96 1.63
C GLY A 39 7.09 -14.72 1.56
N VAL A 40 6.53 -13.54 1.31
CA VAL A 40 7.26 -12.27 1.37
C VAL A 40 6.94 -11.55 2.68
N ASN A 41 7.97 -11.06 3.37
CA ASN A 41 7.82 -10.25 4.56
C ASN A 41 7.50 -8.80 4.16
N LEU A 42 6.29 -8.34 4.44
CA LEU A 42 5.90 -6.95 4.31
C LEU A 42 6.28 -6.19 5.59
N HIS A 43 6.91 -5.04 5.43
CA HIS A 43 7.14 -4.10 6.52
C HIS A 43 5.89 -3.26 6.75
N ALA A 44 5.42 -3.17 7.99
CA ALA A 44 4.29 -2.36 8.38
C ALA A 44 4.62 -1.55 9.64
N THR A 45 4.07 -0.33 9.71
CA THR A 45 4.07 0.48 10.93
C THR A 45 2.64 0.61 11.43
N LEU A 46 2.45 0.27 12.70
CA LEU A 46 1.20 0.44 13.43
C LEU A 46 1.26 1.74 14.21
N TYR A 47 0.21 2.55 14.08
CA TYR A 47 0.05 3.80 14.83
C TYR A 47 -1.09 3.63 15.82
N TYR A 48 -0.76 3.68 17.11
CA TYR A 48 -1.71 3.52 18.20
C TYR A 48 -2.01 4.88 18.84
N PRO A 49 -3.29 5.22 19.09
CA PRO A 49 -3.64 6.34 19.94
C PRO A 49 -3.27 6.01 21.39
N GLU A 50 -2.41 6.80 22.04
CA GLU A 50 -1.90 6.55 23.40
C GLU A 50 -3.01 6.44 24.47
N SER A 51 -4.11 7.18 24.28
CA SER A 51 -5.20 7.25 25.26
C SER A 51 -6.32 6.22 25.03
N ALA A 52 -6.33 5.53 23.89
CA ALA A 52 -7.43 4.63 23.52
C ALA A 52 -7.19 3.19 24.01
N LYS A 53 -8.29 2.53 24.41
CA LYS A 53 -8.23 1.14 24.88
C LYS A 53 -8.69 0.18 23.77
N PRO A 54 -7.86 -0.84 23.44
CA PRO A 54 -8.27 -1.87 22.49
C PRO A 54 -9.51 -2.67 22.97
N PRO A 55 -10.28 -3.29 22.05
CA PRO A 55 -10.05 -3.28 20.61
C PRO A 55 -10.49 -1.96 19.93
N LEU A 56 -9.74 -1.53 18.89
CA LEU A 56 -9.90 -0.24 18.23
C LEU A 56 -10.47 -0.40 16.81
N PRO A 57 -11.31 0.54 16.34
CA PRO A 57 -11.60 0.63 14.91
C PRO A 57 -10.29 0.84 14.16
N THR A 58 -10.12 0.11 13.05
CA THR A 58 -8.81 -0.01 12.41
C THR A 58 -8.87 0.44 10.97
N ILE A 59 -7.85 1.18 10.53
CA ILE A 59 -7.67 1.62 9.14
C ILE A 59 -6.40 0.98 8.58
N VAL A 60 -6.53 0.20 7.50
CA VAL A 60 -5.38 -0.24 6.70
C VAL A 60 -5.13 0.81 5.62
N MET A 61 -3.91 1.36 5.61
CA MET A 61 -3.47 2.39 4.68
C MET A 61 -2.48 1.84 3.67
N SER A 62 -2.65 2.22 2.41
CA SER A 62 -1.78 1.81 1.32
C SER A 62 -1.42 2.96 0.39
N HIS A 63 -0.15 2.97 -0.04
CA HIS A 63 0.45 4.04 -0.83
C HIS A 63 0.17 3.90 -2.34
N GLY A 64 0.27 5.02 -3.06
CA GLY A 64 0.12 5.08 -4.51
C GLY A 64 1.33 4.51 -5.28
N TRP A 65 1.28 4.65 -6.60
CA TRP A 65 2.34 4.21 -7.52
C TRP A 65 3.69 4.86 -7.17
N GLY A 66 4.71 4.05 -6.97
CA GLY A 66 6.07 4.53 -6.67
C GLY A 66 6.27 5.11 -5.26
N GLY A 67 5.24 5.08 -4.43
CA GLY A 67 5.29 5.54 -3.04
C GLY A 67 5.79 4.49 -2.05
N THR A 68 5.79 4.86 -0.78
CA THR A 68 6.09 3.97 0.37
C THR A 68 5.21 4.31 1.56
N ALA A 69 5.12 3.41 2.53
CA ALA A 69 4.38 3.64 3.78
C ALA A 69 4.91 4.87 4.56
N ALA A 70 6.21 5.14 4.48
CA ALA A 70 6.82 6.30 5.13
C ALA A 70 6.21 7.64 4.68
N MET A 71 5.76 7.73 3.43
CA MET A 71 5.10 8.94 2.89
C MET A 71 3.70 9.16 3.51
N LEU A 72 3.09 8.11 4.05
CA LEU A 72 1.76 8.16 4.67
C LEU A 72 1.79 8.54 6.15
N ARG A 73 2.99 8.57 6.77
CA ARG A 73 3.18 8.79 8.20
C ARG A 73 2.40 10.00 8.78
N PRO A 74 2.43 11.20 8.16
CA PRO A 74 1.68 12.33 8.71
C PRO A 74 0.17 12.07 8.79
N GLN A 75 -0.41 11.48 7.75
CA GLN A 75 -1.83 11.19 7.67
C GLN A 75 -2.23 10.01 8.55
N ALA A 76 -1.35 9.00 8.68
CA ALA A 76 -1.53 7.88 9.61
C ALA A 76 -1.56 8.36 11.07
N ALA A 77 -0.70 9.32 11.43
CA ALA A 77 -0.70 9.93 12.75
C ALA A 77 -1.99 10.72 13.01
N ASP A 78 -2.50 11.47 12.03
CA ASP A 78 -3.77 12.19 12.14
C ASP A 78 -4.95 11.22 12.40
N PHE A 79 -5.00 10.09 11.69
CA PHE A 79 -6.03 9.05 11.94
C PHE A 79 -5.87 8.40 13.31
N ALA A 80 -4.63 8.16 13.77
CA ALA A 80 -4.39 7.61 15.10
C ALA A 80 -4.83 8.62 16.19
N GLN A 81 -4.51 9.91 16.04
CA GLN A 81 -4.99 10.95 16.94
C GLN A 81 -6.53 11.03 16.96
N ALA A 82 -7.18 10.73 15.85
CA ALA A 82 -8.63 10.60 15.77
C ALA A 82 -9.17 9.31 16.43
N GLY A 83 -8.33 8.45 17.01
CA GLY A 83 -8.73 7.26 17.79
C GLY A 83 -8.79 5.95 17.00
N TYR A 84 -8.15 5.88 15.86
CA TYR A 84 -8.02 4.64 15.07
C TYR A 84 -6.70 3.94 15.33
N LEU A 85 -6.70 2.62 15.35
CA LEU A 85 -5.49 1.87 15.06
C LEU A 85 -5.23 1.96 13.56
N VAL A 86 -4.04 2.41 13.17
CA VAL A 86 -3.68 2.53 11.76
C VAL A 86 -2.56 1.56 11.41
N ILE A 87 -2.71 0.84 10.30
CA ILE A 87 -1.71 -0.08 9.76
C ILE A 87 -1.29 0.45 8.40
N ALA A 88 -0.11 1.10 8.32
CA ALA A 88 0.49 1.52 7.06
C ALA A 88 1.61 0.55 6.70
N PHE A 89 1.66 0.07 5.46
CA PHE A 89 2.62 -0.95 5.04
C PHE A 89 3.18 -0.66 3.64
N ASP A 90 4.37 -1.20 3.39
CA ASP A 90 4.97 -1.23 2.06
C ASP A 90 4.55 -2.50 1.32
N TYR A 91 4.15 -2.38 0.04
CA TYR A 91 3.91 -3.54 -0.80
C TYR A 91 5.17 -4.37 -1.02
N ARG A 92 5.02 -5.64 -1.39
CA ARG A 92 6.15 -6.48 -1.80
C ARG A 92 7.02 -5.80 -2.86
N GLY A 93 8.31 -5.83 -2.65
CA GLY A 93 9.28 -5.18 -3.56
C GLY A 93 9.36 -3.67 -3.43
N TRP A 94 8.66 -3.04 -2.48
CA TRP A 94 8.67 -1.60 -2.23
C TRP A 94 9.17 -1.28 -0.83
N GLY A 95 9.69 -0.06 -0.66
CA GLY A 95 10.14 0.44 0.64
C GLY A 95 11.01 -0.53 1.42
N GLU A 96 10.64 -0.79 2.66
CA GLU A 96 11.34 -1.70 3.58
C GLU A 96 10.83 -3.16 3.50
N SER A 97 9.79 -3.43 2.68
CA SER A 97 9.30 -4.78 2.48
C SER A 97 10.27 -5.64 1.69
N GLY A 98 10.28 -6.93 1.98
CA GLY A 98 10.93 -7.93 1.14
C GLY A 98 10.33 -7.99 -0.26
N ALA A 99 10.91 -8.80 -1.12
CA ALA A 99 10.49 -8.94 -2.50
C ALA A 99 10.29 -10.40 -2.88
N ARG A 100 9.53 -10.63 -3.94
CA ARG A 100 9.45 -11.96 -4.55
C ARG A 100 10.82 -12.35 -5.09
N MET A 101 11.29 -13.55 -4.73
CA MET A 101 12.50 -14.13 -5.28
C MET A 101 12.17 -14.81 -6.60
N ILE A 102 12.89 -14.46 -7.65
CA ILE A 102 12.80 -15.11 -8.95
C ILE A 102 14.15 -15.71 -9.33
N ARG A 103 14.17 -16.75 -10.13
CA ARG A 103 15.41 -17.33 -10.62
C ARG A 103 16.07 -16.35 -11.59
N ALA A 104 17.40 -16.18 -11.47
CA ALA A 104 18.17 -15.31 -12.35
C ALA A 104 18.27 -15.86 -13.76
N THR A 105 18.21 -17.21 -13.92
CA THR A 105 18.15 -17.89 -15.21
C THR A 105 16.89 -18.72 -15.31
N PRO A 106 16.27 -18.84 -16.52
CA PRO A 106 15.16 -19.77 -16.72
C PRO A 106 15.59 -21.19 -16.25
N ALA A 107 14.74 -21.82 -15.48
CA ALA A 107 15.04 -23.14 -14.96
C ALA A 107 15.12 -24.13 -16.12
N SER A 108 16.31 -24.65 -16.42
CA SER A 108 16.38 -26.06 -16.81
C SER A 108 15.70 -26.84 -15.69
N ALA A 109 14.84 -27.82 -16.03
CA ALA A 109 14.12 -28.63 -15.07
C ALA A 109 15.09 -29.24 -14.04
N GLY A 110 15.46 -28.48 -13.04
CA GLY A 110 16.39 -28.86 -11.99
C GLY A 110 15.64 -29.73 -11.01
N ASN A 111 16.18 -30.87 -10.72
CA ASN A 111 15.64 -31.81 -9.75
C ASN A 111 15.44 -31.08 -8.42
N SER A 112 14.19 -30.88 -8.02
CA SER A 112 13.90 -30.52 -6.65
C SER A 112 13.98 -31.79 -5.81
N ILE A 113 14.79 -31.79 -4.77
CA ILE A 113 14.80 -32.86 -3.76
C ILE A 113 13.98 -32.32 -2.58
N ASP A 114 12.92 -33.01 -2.23
CA ASP A 114 12.00 -32.66 -1.13
C ASP A 114 11.45 -31.19 -1.22
N GLY A 115 11.18 -30.72 -2.45
CA GLY A 115 10.70 -29.36 -2.68
C GLY A 115 11.77 -28.27 -2.51
N ARG A 116 13.02 -28.63 -2.19
CA ARG A 116 14.14 -27.70 -2.08
C ARG A 116 14.81 -27.52 -3.42
N VAL A 117 15.09 -26.28 -3.79
CA VAL A 117 15.83 -25.93 -4.99
C VAL A 117 17.01 -25.01 -4.61
N SER A 118 18.14 -25.19 -5.27
CA SER A 118 19.28 -24.29 -5.20
C SER A 118 19.47 -23.62 -6.56
N GLY A 119 19.97 -22.38 -6.56
CA GLY A 119 20.24 -21.63 -7.78
C GLY A 119 20.42 -20.15 -7.47
N GLU A 120 20.89 -19.41 -8.47
CA GLU A 120 20.97 -17.98 -8.38
C GLU A 120 19.57 -17.37 -8.41
N MET A 121 19.26 -16.56 -7.39
CA MET A 121 17.98 -15.90 -7.21
C MET A 121 18.20 -14.38 -7.21
N ARG A 122 17.22 -13.63 -7.68
CA ARG A 122 17.19 -12.18 -7.55
C ARG A 122 15.85 -11.71 -7.04
N GLU A 123 15.85 -10.56 -6.38
CA GLU A 123 14.62 -9.91 -5.92
C GLU A 123 13.91 -9.19 -7.07
N LEU A 124 12.60 -9.35 -7.14
CA LEU A 124 11.73 -8.59 -8.02
C LEU A 124 11.25 -7.33 -7.29
N ARG A 125 11.94 -6.21 -7.53
CA ARG A 125 11.67 -4.93 -6.85
C ARG A 125 11.13 -3.87 -7.80
N GLU A 126 10.29 -2.98 -7.23
CA GLU A 126 9.76 -1.79 -7.91
C GLU A 126 9.01 -2.11 -9.20
N VAL A 127 8.32 -3.23 -9.18
CA VAL A 127 7.38 -3.62 -10.24
C VAL A 127 5.96 -3.33 -9.77
N VAL A 128 5.15 -2.74 -10.64
CA VAL A 128 3.74 -2.46 -10.36
C VAL A 128 2.90 -3.58 -10.90
N ASP A 129 2.47 -4.46 -9.99
CA ASP A 129 1.53 -5.54 -10.26
C ASP A 129 0.27 -5.32 -9.41
N PRO A 130 -0.85 -4.88 -10.02
CA PRO A 130 -2.07 -4.58 -9.27
C PRO A 130 -2.64 -5.79 -8.53
N LEU A 131 -2.43 -7.00 -9.03
CA LEU A 131 -2.96 -8.21 -8.40
C LEU A 131 -2.14 -8.62 -7.18
N ASP A 132 -0.80 -8.54 -7.27
CA ASP A 132 0.08 -8.78 -6.13
C ASP A 132 -0.14 -7.73 -5.03
N GLN A 133 -0.28 -6.44 -5.40
CA GLN A 133 -0.50 -5.37 -4.45
C GLN A 133 -1.89 -5.46 -3.78
N ALA A 134 -2.92 -5.87 -4.52
CA ALA A 134 -4.23 -6.16 -3.94
C ALA A 134 -4.17 -7.36 -2.97
N LEU A 135 -3.42 -8.41 -3.31
CA LEU A 135 -3.20 -9.56 -2.44
C LEU A 135 -2.43 -9.17 -1.16
N ASP A 136 -1.47 -8.26 -1.25
CA ASP A 136 -0.79 -7.73 -0.07
C ASP A 136 -1.77 -7.01 0.88
N ILE A 137 -2.68 -6.17 0.35
CA ILE A 137 -3.74 -5.56 1.17
C ILE A 137 -4.60 -6.64 1.85
N GLN A 138 -5.01 -7.69 1.13
CA GLN A 138 -5.81 -8.79 1.69
C GLN A 138 -5.07 -9.53 2.81
N ASN A 139 -3.77 -9.79 2.63
CA ASN A 139 -2.95 -10.46 3.65
C ASN A 139 -2.72 -9.55 4.88
N VAL A 140 -2.60 -8.23 4.70
CA VAL A 140 -2.59 -7.28 5.82
C VAL A 140 -3.92 -7.29 6.56
N ILE A 141 -5.06 -7.38 5.86
CA ILE A 141 -6.38 -7.55 6.49
C ILE A 141 -6.44 -8.89 7.26
N HIS A 142 -5.94 -9.99 6.69
CA HIS A 142 -5.92 -11.28 7.38
C HIS A 142 -5.09 -11.21 8.67
N TRP A 143 -3.91 -10.62 8.61
CA TRP A 143 -3.06 -10.40 9.79
C TRP A 143 -3.78 -9.52 10.84
N ALA A 144 -4.38 -8.41 10.42
CA ALA A 144 -5.12 -7.51 11.30
C ALA A 144 -6.27 -8.23 12.02
N MET A 145 -6.97 -9.15 11.35
CA MET A 145 -8.03 -9.95 11.99
C MET A 145 -7.52 -10.89 13.10
N GLY A 146 -6.21 -11.18 13.12
CA GLY A 146 -5.55 -11.94 14.19
C GLY A 146 -5.11 -11.08 15.38
N GLU A 147 -4.97 -9.77 15.20
CA GLU A 147 -4.45 -8.86 16.21
C GLU A 147 -5.50 -8.55 17.30
N PRO A 148 -5.14 -8.73 18.60
CA PRO A 148 -6.08 -8.46 19.70
C PRO A 148 -6.50 -7.00 19.81
N ALA A 149 -5.67 -6.06 19.33
CA ALA A 149 -5.96 -4.64 19.35
C ALA A 149 -6.98 -4.18 18.29
N VAL A 150 -7.28 -5.03 17.30
CA VAL A 150 -8.17 -4.73 16.17
C VAL A 150 -9.62 -5.08 16.51
N ASP A 151 -10.54 -4.13 16.35
CA ASP A 151 -11.96 -4.44 16.31
C ASP A 151 -12.33 -5.02 14.95
N LYS A 152 -12.58 -6.33 14.95
CA LYS A 152 -12.84 -7.12 13.73
C LYS A 152 -14.11 -6.73 12.98
N THR A 153 -14.98 -5.95 13.60
CA THR A 153 -16.24 -5.47 13.03
C THR A 153 -16.15 -4.06 12.44
N ARG A 154 -15.05 -3.34 12.73
CA ARG A 154 -14.85 -1.93 12.40
C ARG A 154 -13.54 -1.72 11.62
N LEU A 155 -13.44 -2.38 10.44
CA LEU A 155 -12.29 -2.29 9.54
C LEU A 155 -12.57 -1.32 8.40
N GLY A 156 -11.68 -0.36 8.21
CA GLY A 156 -11.64 0.56 7.08
C GLY A 156 -10.41 0.39 6.21
N LEU A 157 -10.51 0.81 4.94
CA LEU A 157 -9.39 0.94 4.02
C LEU A 157 -9.21 2.39 3.60
N TRP A 158 -7.96 2.84 3.55
CA TRP A 158 -7.61 4.12 2.95
C TRP A 158 -6.53 3.90 1.89
N GLY A 159 -6.75 4.42 0.70
CA GLY A 159 -5.78 4.33 -0.39
C GLY A 159 -5.73 5.60 -1.21
N THR A 160 -4.54 5.95 -1.70
CA THR A 160 -4.32 7.15 -2.49
C THR A 160 -3.76 6.84 -3.87
N SER A 161 -4.13 7.64 -4.88
CA SER A 161 -3.65 7.49 -6.25
C SER A 161 -3.93 6.07 -6.78
N PHE A 162 -2.94 5.35 -7.23
CA PHE A 162 -3.09 3.97 -7.69
C PHE A 162 -3.76 3.07 -6.63
N SER A 163 -3.42 3.23 -5.36
CA SER A 163 -4.02 2.46 -4.28
C SER A 163 -5.49 2.82 -4.01
N GLY A 164 -5.95 4.00 -4.42
CA GLY A 164 -7.37 4.35 -4.36
C GLY A 164 -8.26 3.38 -5.14
N GLY A 165 -7.76 2.82 -6.25
CA GLY A 165 -8.42 1.74 -6.97
C GLY A 165 -8.18 0.37 -6.34
N LEU A 166 -6.98 0.08 -5.83
CA LEU A 166 -6.68 -1.20 -5.19
C LEU A 166 -7.62 -1.50 -4.01
N ILE A 167 -7.92 -0.52 -3.18
CA ILE A 167 -8.84 -0.72 -2.05
C ILE A 167 -10.28 -0.97 -2.49
N VAL A 168 -10.73 -0.41 -3.62
CA VAL A 168 -12.04 -0.72 -4.23
C VAL A 168 -12.05 -2.16 -4.75
N TYR A 169 -10.98 -2.56 -5.46
CA TYR A 169 -10.80 -3.94 -5.93
C TYR A 169 -10.85 -4.96 -4.78
N VAL A 170 -10.16 -4.66 -3.67
CA VAL A 170 -10.15 -5.51 -2.48
C VAL A 170 -11.51 -5.53 -1.80
N ALA A 171 -12.15 -4.37 -1.57
CA ALA A 171 -13.45 -4.30 -0.90
C ALA A 171 -14.56 -5.04 -1.67
N ALA A 172 -14.46 -5.15 -2.99
CA ALA A 172 -15.38 -5.94 -3.82
C ALA A 172 -15.24 -7.47 -3.58
N ARG A 173 -14.16 -7.90 -2.93
CA ARG A 173 -13.80 -9.32 -2.68
C ARG A 173 -13.69 -9.65 -1.20
N ASP A 174 -13.80 -8.66 -0.32
CA ASP A 174 -13.62 -8.83 1.12
C ASP A 174 -14.73 -8.12 1.91
N ALA A 175 -15.70 -8.88 2.38
CA ALA A 175 -16.86 -8.37 3.10
C ALA A 175 -16.54 -7.87 4.54
N ARG A 176 -15.30 -8.01 5.01
CA ARG A 176 -14.87 -7.48 6.32
C ARG A 176 -14.68 -5.97 6.30
N VAL A 177 -14.45 -5.38 5.11
CA VAL A 177 -14.29 -3.94 4.94
C VAL A 177 -15.64 -3.25 5.11
N ARG A 178 -15.73 -2.30 6.05
CA ARG A 178 -16.98 -1.59 6.39
C ARG A 178 -17.04 -0.16 5.85
N ALA A 179 -15.87 0.45 5.65
CA ALA A 179 -15.76 1.77 5.03
C ALA A 179 -14.44 1.87 4.24
N LEU A 180 -14.45 2.64 3.18
CA LEU A 180 -13.22 2.98 2.44
C LEU A 180 -13.18 4.44 2.03
N VAL A 181 -11.95 4.96 1.89
CA VAL A 181 -11.66 6.28 1.34
C VAL A 181 -10.66 6.14 0.22
N SER A 182 -11.11 6.38 -1.00
CA SER A 182 -10.30 6.45 -2.21
C SER A 182 -9.93 7.90 -2.50
N GLN A 183 -8.67 8.26 -2.28
CA GLN A 183 -8.16 9.61 -2.48
C GLN A 183 -7.43 9.70 -3.83
N VAL A 184 -7.85 10.61 -4.72
CA VAL A 184 -7.33 10.80 -6.09
C VAL A 184 -7.10 9.44 -6.80
N GLY A 185 -8.13 8.58 -6.76
CA GLY A 185 -7.99 7.16 -7.08
C GLY A 185 -7.98 6.86 -8.58
N TYR A 186 -6.92 6.21 -9.07
CA TYR A 186 -6.90 5.57 -10.39
C TYR A 186 -7.66 4.24 -10.36
N MET A 187 -8.68 4.08 -11.20
CA MET A 187 -9.62 2.96 -11.10
C MET A 187 -9.39 1.85 -12.12
N GLY A 188 -8.36 1.92 -12.95
CA GLY A 188 -8.20 0.95 -14.04
C GLY A 188 -9.42 0.92 -14.96
N GLN A 189 -9.35 0.16 -16.03
CA GLN A 189 -10.42 0.03 -17.01
C GLN A 189 -10.62 -1.45 -17.37
N PRO A 190 -11.84 -1.89 -17.68
CA PRO A 190 -12.10 -3.26 -18.10
C PRO A 190 -11.35 -3.60 -19.39
N ILE A 191 -10.91 -4.84 -19.52
CA ILE A 191 -10.20 -5.33 -20.71
C ILE A 191 -10.96 -5.03 -22.01
N ALA A 192 -12.28 -5.04 -21.97
CA ALA A 192 -13.13 -4.75 -23.14
C ALA A 192 -12.97 -3.32 -23.68
N SER A 193 -12.48 -2.38 -22.88
CA SER A 193 -12.20 -1.00 -23.28
C SER A 193 -10.74 -0.76 -23.67
N ALA A 194 -9.88 -1.77 -23.55
CA ALA A 194 -8.47 -1.63 -23.89
C ALA A 194 -8.28 -1.51 -25.42
N PRO A 195 -7.46 -0.53 -25.88
CA PRO A 195 -7.14 -0.43 -27.30
C PRO A 195 -6.47 -1.71 -27.83
N PRO A 196 -6.73 -2.13 -29.08
CA PRO A 196 -6.14 -3.35 -29.65
C PRO A 196 -4.61 -3.41 -29.52
N ALA A 197 -3.93 -2.31 -29.79
CA ALA A 197 -2.46 -2.23 -29.64
C ALA A 197 -1.98 -2.43 -28.21
N ALA A 198 -2.76 -2.03 -27.19
CA ALA A 198 -2.43 -2.27 -25.79
C ALA A 198 -2.60 -3.75 -25.43
N LEU A 199 -3.65 -4.40 -25.95
CA LEU A 199 -3.88 -5.84 -25.78
C LEU A 199 -2.74 -6.65 -26.42
N GLU A 200 -2.41 -6.35 -27.68
CA GLU A 200 -1.33 -7.02 -28.42
C GLU A 200 0.01 -6.91 -27.67
N ARG A 201 0.35 -5.71 -27.21
CA ARG A 201 1.57 -5.50 -26.40
C ARG A 201 1.55 -6.31 -25.13
N SER A 202 0.45 -6.27 -24.37
CA SER A 202 0.34 -6.99 -23.10
C SER A 202 0.47 -8.51 -23.26
N TYR A 203 -0.20 -9.07 -24.27
CA TYR A 203 -0.09 -10.50 -24.57
C TYR A 203 1.29 -10.87 -25.11
N GLY A 204 1.89 -10.02 -25.97
CA GLY A 204 3.23 -10.18 -26.48
C GLY A 204 4.28 -10.18 -25.37
N ASP A 205 4.19 -9.23 -24.43
CA ASP A 205 5.10 -9.16 -23.27
C ASP A 205 4.97 -10.40 -22.38
N ALA A 206 3.74 -10.86 -22.11
CA ALA A 206 3.52 -12.08 -21.34
C ALA A 206 4.13 -13.32 -22.00
N THR A 207 3.93 -13.47 -23.32
CA THR A 207 4.49 -14.60 -24.10
C THR A 207 6.02 -14.57 -24.13
N ARG A 208 6.61 -13.40 -24.40
CA ARG A 208 8.07 -13.21 -24.43
C ARG A 208 8.71 -13.47 -23.06
N ARG A 209 8.05 -13.03 -21.98
CA ARG A 209 8.49 -13.28 -20.61
C ARG A 209 8.47 -14.77 -20.28
N ALA A 210 7.41 -15.49 -20.66
CA ALA A 210 7.30 -16.93 -20.48
C ALA A 210 8.39 -17.73 -21.26
N ARG A 211 8.88 -17.18 -22.40
CA ARG A 211 9.95 -17.76 -23.21
C ARG A 211 11.35 -17.35 -22.73
N GLY A 212 11.48 -16.46 -21.76
CA GLY A 212 12.76 -15.88 -21.35
C GLY A 212 13.34 -14.86 -22.33
N GLU A 213 12.54 -14.35 -23.27
CA GLU A 213 12.91 -13.35 -24.28
C GLU A 213 12.74 -11.92 -23.75
N LEU A 214 11.99 -11.74 -22.68
CA LEU A 214 11.74 -10.47 -22.00
C LEU A 214 11.90 -10.67 -20.51
N ASP A 215 12.75 -9.90 -19.88
CA ASP A 215 12.93 -9.93 -18.45
C ASP A 215 11.89 -9.04 -17.72
N TYR A 216 11.84 -9.16 -16.40
CA TYR A 216 11.12 -8.22 -15.56
C TYR A 216 11.81 -6.85 -15.59
N PRO A 217 11.04 -5.74 -15.46
CA PRO A 217 11.62 -4.42 -15.39
C PRO A 217 12.65 -4.31 -14.27
N PRO A 218 13.78 -3.61 -14.50
CA PRO A 218 14.76 -3.38 -13.44
C PRO A 218 14.22 -2.38 -12.40
N PRO A 219 14.76 -2.41 -11.16
CA PRO A 219 14.47 -1.38 -10.17
C PRO A 219 14.79 0.02 -10.71
N GLY A 220 13.95 1.00 -10.36
CA GLY A 220 14.09 2.38 -10.84
C GLY A 220 13.54 2.65 -12.24
N ALA A 221 13.05 1.63 -12.95
CA ALA A 221 12.44 1.82 -14.27
C ALA A 221 11.29 2.84 -14.20
N ARG A 222 11.13 3.66 -15.27
CA ARG A 222 10.09 4.68 -15.40
C ARG A 222 9.48 4.56 -16.78
N GLU A 223 8.32 3.95 -16.87
CA GLU A 223 7.62 3.72 -18.14
C GLU A 223 6.34 4.55 -18.28
N ILE A 224 5.86 5.11 -17.19
CA ILE A 224 4.68 5.97 -17.12
C ILE A 224 5.13 7.34 -16.60
N GLY A 225 5.43 8.26 -17.50
CA GLY A 225 5.93 9.58 -17.15
C GLY A 225 7.14 9.51 -16.19
N ASN A 226 7.09 10.24 -15.09
CA ASN A 226 8.13 10.23 -14.07
C ASN A 226 7.85 9.26 -12.91
N LEU A 227 6.80 8.43 -12.98
CA LEU A 227 6.45 7.49 -11.94
C LEU A 227 7.51 6.38 -11.83
N ARG A 228 8.04 6.18 -10.63
CA ARG A 228 9.00 5.12 -10.34
C ARG A 228 8.30 3.76 -10.33
N GLY A 229 8.88 2.77 -10.98
CA GLY A 229 8.33 1.42 -11.12
C GLY A 229 7.59 1.23 -12.44
N ALA A 230 7.85 0.10 -13.08
CA ALA A 230 7.24 -0.26 -14.35
C ALA A 230 6.08 -1.23 -14.17
N PRO A 231 4.99 -1.11 -14.95
CA PRO A 231 3.83 -1.97 -14.85
C PRO A 231 4.06 -3.33 -15.52
N LEU A 232 3.51 -4.38 -14.93
CA LEU A 232 3.23 -5.63 -15.64
C LEU A 232 1.92 -5.47 -16.40
N ARG A 233 2.00 -5.11 -17.68
CA ARG A 233 0.84 -4.70 -18.50
C ARG A 233 -0.23 -5.76 -18.57
N GLU A 234 0.14 -7.04 -18.69
CA GLU A 234 -0.78 -8.17 -18.70
C GLU A 234 -1.62 -8.28 -17.43
N LYS A 235 -1.10 -7.81 -16.28
CA LYS A 235 -1.82 -7.80 -15.00
C LYS A 235 -2.87 -6.70 -14.93
N PHE A 236 -2.60 -5.56 -15.58
CA PHE A 236 -3.55 -4.46 -15.67
C PHE A 236 -4.81 -4.82 -16.48
N LEU A 237 -4.74 -5.79 -17.39
CA LEU A 237 -5.91 -6.28 -18.12
C LEU A 237 -6.96 -6.92 -17.21
N LEU A 238 -6.56 -7.37 -16.02
CA LEU A 238 -7.42 -8.00 -15.01
C LEU A 238 -7.81 -7.04 -13.88
N TYR A 239 -7.41 -5.77 -13.99
CA TYR A 239 -7.59 -4.76 -12.95
C TYR A 239 -8.56 -3.68 -13.40
N ALA A 240 -9.81 -3.80 -12.98
CA ALA A 240 -10.88 -2.87 -13.32
C ALA A 240 -11.73 -2.45 -12.10
N PRO A 241 -11.14 -1.77 -11.10
CA PRO A 241 -11.89 -1.27 -9.94
C PRO A 241 -13.11 -0.44 -10.28
N VAL A 242 -13.11 0.22 -11.44
CA VAL A 242 -14.28 0.95 -11.94
C VAL A 242 -15.53 0.07 -12.07
N ASP A 243 -15.35 -1.20 -12.43
CA ASP A 243 -16.44 -2.20 -12.52
C ASP A 243 -16.68 -2.90 -11.17
N ASP A 244 -15.61 -3.00 -10.37
CA ASP A 244 -15.69 -3.64 -9.05
C ASP A 244 -16.48 -2.79 -8.05
N ALA A 245 -16.53 -1.46 -8.21
CA ALA A 245 -17.29 -0.57 -7.34
C ALA A 245 -18.76 -0.99 -7.18
N ALA A 246 -19.40 -1.49 -8.25
CA ALA A 246 -20.77 -2.02 -8.20
C ALA A 246 -20.91 -3.34 -7.42
N LYS A 247 -19.82 -4.05 -7.20
CA LYS A 247 -19.79 -5.34 -6.48
C LYS A 247 -19.52 -5.19 -4.99
N VAL A 248 -19.06 -4.01 -4.55
CA VAL A 248 -18.82 -3.72 -3.14
C VAL A 248 -20.14 -3.73 -2.39
N LYS A 249 -20.25 -4.53 -1.32
CA LYS A 249 -21.45 -4.67 -0.50
C LYS A 249 -21.15 -4.35 0.96
N ASN A 250 -22.11 -3.73 1.64
CA ASN A 250 -22.03 -3.43 3.09
C ASN A 250 -20.77 -2.61 3.48
N CYS A 251 -20.27 -1.79 2.57
CA CYS A 251 -19.11 -0.92 2.77
C CYS A 251 -19.44 0.49 2.29
N ALA A 252 -19.24 1.48 3.15
CA ALA A 252 -19.40 2.88 2.81
C ALA A 252 -18.21 3.39 2.00
N MET A 253 -18.43 4.07 0.88
CA MET A 253 -17.38 4.48 -0.04
C MET A 253 -17.29 6.00 -0.21
N LEU A 254 -16.14 6.60 0.17
CA LEU A 254 -15.83 7.99 -0.11
C LEU A 254 -14.78 8.06 -1.23
N PHE A 255 -15.09 8.85 -2.26
CA PHE A 255 -14.17 9.19 -3.33
C PHE A 255 -13.80 10.67 -3.25
N ILE A 256 -12.53 10.97 -3.04
CA ILE A 256 -11.98 12.34 -3.02
C ILE A 256 -11.17 12.52 -4.29
N ALA A 257 -11.49 13.54 -5.08
CA ALA A 257 -10.83 13.85 -6.35
C ALA A 257 -10.22 15.26 -6.34
N ALA A 258 -9.15 15.44 -7.10
CA ALA A 258 -8.59 16.75 -7.42
C ALA A 258 -9.36 17.37 -8.60
N GLU A 259 -9.69 18.68 -8.56
CA GLU A 259 -10.39 19.33 -9.68
C GLU A 259 -9.55 19.31 -10.96
N ASN A 260 -8.27 19.64 -10.84
CA ASN A 260 -7.33 19.74 -11.96
C ASN A 260 -6.45 18.49 -12.06
N GLU A 261 -7.07 17.28 -12.00
CA GLU A 261 -6.38 16.01 -12.12
C GLU A 261 -5.65 15.90 -13.48
N GLU A 262 -4.33 15.75 -13.45
CA GLU A 262 -3.48 15.76 -14.64
C GLU A 262 -2.97 14.37 -15.05
N LEU A 263 -3.11 13.35 -14.21
CA LEU A 263 -2.60 12.00 -14.51
C LEU A 263 -3.64 11.13 -15.23
N PHE A 264 -4.92 11.40 -15.00
CA PHE A 264 -6.04 10.67 -15.61
C PHE A 264 -7.34 11.47 -15.58
N ASP A 265 -8.33 11.05 -16.38
CA ASP A 265 -9.63 11.71 -16.42
C ASP A 265 -10.51 11.26 -15.24
N ASN A 266 -10.81 12.17 -14.31
CA ASN A 266 -11.72 11.92 -13.19
C ASN A 266 -13.06 11.29 -13.62
N ARG A 267 -13.58 11.64 -14.81
CA ARG A 267 -14.86 11.14 -15.33
C ARG A 267 -14.83 9.65 -15.64
N GLN A 268 -13.65 9.11 -15.97
CA GLN A 268 -13.46 7.70 -16.31
C GLN A 268 -12.93 6.86 -15.13
N HIS A 269 -12.52 7.50 -14.05
CA HIS A 269 -11.91 6.87 -12.89
C HIS A 269 -12.75 7.08 -11.63
N PRO A 270 -12.45 7.97 -10.69
CA PRO A 270 -13.16 8.01 -9.40
C PRO A 270 -14.64 8.39 -9.54
N ARG A 271 -15.00 9.25 -10.51
CA ARG A 271 -16.39 9.63 -10.72
C ARG A 271 -17.22 8.47 -11.26
N LEU A 272 -16.71 7.75 -12.27
CA LEU A 272 -17.42 6.59 -12.82
C LEU A 272 -17.55 5.46 -11.78
N ALA A 273 -16.51 5.24 -10.99
CA ALA A 273 -16.58 4.29 -9.88
C ALA A 273 -17.64 4.69 -8.85
N TYR A 274 -17.70 5.98 -8.48
CA TYR A 274 -18.75 6.50 -7.61
C TYR A 274 -20.15 6.31 -8.22
N GLU A 275 -20.35 6.61 -9.49
CA GLU A 275 -21.65 6.43 -10.15
C GLU A 275 -22.13 4.99 -10.09
N ARG A 276 -21.23 4.01 -10.24
CA ARG A 276 -21.52 2.56 -10.19
C ARG A 276 -21.62 1.99 -8.78
N ALA A 277 -21.01 2.64 -7.79
CA ALA A 277 -20.97 2.17 -6.42
C ALA A 277 -22.36 2.10 -5.78
N ASN A 278 -22.52 1.17 -4.82
CA ASN A 278 -23.71 1.07 -3.99
C ASN A 278 -23.70 2.11 -2.86
N GLU A 279 -24.88 2.45 -2.34
CA GLU A 279 -24.98 3.27 -1.12
C GLU A 279 -24.54 2.49 0.14
N PRO A 280 -24.00 3.17 1.17
CA PRO A 280 -23.75 4.61 1.23
C PRO A 280 -22.45 5.01 0.49
N LYS A 281 -22.52 6.08 -0.27
CA LYS A 281 -21.39 6.60 -1.06
C LYS A 281 -21.36 8.12 -1.09
N ARG A 282 -20.16 8.68 -1.29
CA ARG A 282 -19.97 10.13 -1.45
C ARG A 282 -18.84 10.42 -2.44
N TYR A 283 -19.01 11.45 -3.25
CA TYR A 283 -17.98 11.98 -4.14
C TYR A 283 -17.70 13.43 -3.78
N VAL A 284 -16.43 13.77 -3.55
CA VAL A 284 -15.99 15.12 -3.19
C VAL A 284 -14.87 15.53 -4.13
N VAL A 285 -15.01 16.69 -4.77
CA VAL A 285 -13.95 17.31 -5.55
C VAL A 285 -13.33 18.43 -4.72
N ILE A 286 -12.03 18.42 -4.55
CA ILE A 286 -11.30 19.53 -3.91
C ILE A 286 -10.91 20.50 -5.01
N PRO A 287 -11.41 21.77 -4.94
CA PRO A 287 -11.19 22.74 -6.00
C PRO A 287 -9.75 23.25 -6.03
N GLY A 288 -9.31 23.67 -7.22
CA GLY A 288 -8.06 24.37 -7.45
C GLY A 288 -6.79 23.51 -7.41
N ILE A 289 -6.84 22.25 -6.97
CA ILE A 289 -5.65 21.40 -6.84
C ILE A 289 -5.50 20.43 -8.01
N ALA A 290 -4.24 20.14 -8.35
CA ALA A 290 -3.82 19.02 -9.19
C ALA A 290 -3.61 17.75 -8.35
N HIS A 291 -3.26 16.63 -8.99
CA HIS A 291 -3.08 15.32 -8.32
C HIS A 291 -2.20 15.40 -7.06
N TYR A 292 -1.04 16.03 -7.20
CA TYR A 292 -0.07 16.11 -6.09
C TYR A 292 -0.42 17.16 -5.03
N GLY A 293 -1.33 18.11 -5.29
CA GLY A 293 -1.83 19.07 -4.31
C GLY A 293 -2.53 18.42 -3.12
N ILE A 294 -3.05 17.18 -3.32
CA ILE A 294 -3.70 16.40 -2.26
C ILE A 294 -2.74 16.02 -1.11
N TYR A 295 -1.45 15.93 -1.37
CA TYR A 295 -0.43 15.56 -0.38
C TYR A 295 0.18 16.78 0.33
N GLY A 296 -0.07 17.98 -0.19
CA GLY A 296 0.44 19.26 0.32
C GLY A 296 -0.66 20.17 0.82
N GLU A 297 -1.05 21.10 0.00
CA GLU A 297 -1.99 22.19 0.35
C GLU A 297 -3.38 21.71 0.77
N ALA A 298 -3.86 20.61 0.19
CA ALA A 298 -5.17 20.06 0.51
C ALA A 298 -5.12 18.85 1.48
N ARG A 299 -3.94 18.48 2.00
CA ARG A 299 -3.77 17.29 2.86
C ARG A 299 -4.70 17.31 4.06
N GLU A 300 -4.74 18.45 4.79
CA GLU A 300 -5.57 18.56 5.98
C GLU A 300 -7.06 18.48 5.67
N GLN A 301 -7.50 19.11 4.56
CA GLN A 301 -8.90 19.04 4.14
C GLN A 301 -9.30 17.61 3.78
N ALA A 302 -8.47 16.91 3.00
CA ALA A 302 -8.70 15.52 2.60
C ALA A 302 -8.71 14.59 3.82
N THR A 303 -7.79 14.81 4.77
CA THR A 303 -7.73 14.03 6.02
C THR A 303 -8.98 14.23 6.86
N ARG A 304 -9.47 15.47 7.03
CA ARG A 304 -10.73 15.74 7.74
C ARG A 304 -11.91 15.03 7.10
N LEU A 305 -12.05 15.12 5.78
CA LEU A 305 -13.11 14.42 5.04
C LEU A 305 -13.07 12.90 5.28
N ALA A 306 -11.87 12.32 5.31
CA ALA A 306 -11.68 10.91 5.58
C ALA A 306 -12.02 10.53 7.02
N ILE A 307 -11.59 11.33 8.02
CA ILE A 307 -11.93 11.13 9.44
C ILE A 307 -13.44 11.18 9.64
N ASP A 308 -14.11 12.22 9.13
CA ASP A 308 -15.57 12.38 9.24
C ASP A 308 -16.31 11.16 8.66
N TRP A 309 -15.81 10.63 7.53
CA TRP A 309 -16.37 9.45 6.90
C TRP A 309 -16.18 8.20 7.75
N PHE A 310 -14.96 7.95 8.22
CA PHE A 310 -14.69 6.80 9.08
C PHE A 310 -15.42 6.90 10.42
N ASP A 311 -15.53 8.08 11.03
CA ASP A 311 -16.27 8.30 12.26
C ASP A 311 -17.75 7.94 12.09
N GLN A 312 -18.33 8.27 10.96
CA GLN A 312 -19.72 7.95 10.65
C GLN A 312 -19.98 6.45 10.52
N TYR A 313 -19.03 5.67 9.99
CA TYR A 313 -19.26 4.27 9.60
C TYR A 313 -18.46 3.23 10.41
N LEU A 314 -17.45 3.65 11.16
CA LEU A 314 -16.64 2.76 11.99
C LEU A 314 -16.75 3.01 13.49
N LYS A 315 -17.32 4.17 13.94
CA LYS A 315 -17.45 4.49 15.36
C LYS A 315 -18.89 4.50 15.89
N LYS A 316 -19.87 4.32 15.01
CA LYS A 316 -21.29 4.25 15.38
C LYS A 316 -21.73 2.83 15.63
#